data_b6d7cfb09a989416262038a49a479727
#
_entry.id   b6d7cfb09a989416262038a49a479727
#
_cell.length_a   1.000
_cell.length_b   1.000
_cell.length_c   1.000
_cell.angle_alpha   90.00
_cell.angle_beta   90.00
_cell.angle_gamma   90.00
#
_symmetry.space_group_name_H-M   'P 1'
#
loop_
_entity.id
_entity.type
_entity.pdbx_description
1 polymer ?
#
loop_
_entity_poly.entity_id
_entity_poly.type
_entity_poly.pdbx_seq_one_letter_code
_entity_poly.pdbx_strand_id
1 'polypeptide(L)'
;QGPVQFVQIPVGRSQIAKQVSHLRKSLDPGVSTIDEIPAFDVAASYRLYQQILEPVASGLQGKNVMLVVPHAELGQLPLSVLITKPVAQPPKTGIPFSGYKNIPWLAKEIGIAQIPSVTALTALRNLPEGNASRKNFIGFGDPYFSAAQQKSAEKATKSMQLATRGVPLKLRNVPKTSGVSSAELALLPRLPDTSEEIQDIAKVMSASPEDIFLHQKASVKQVMSTDLSNRKVVMFATHGLVPGELNGLTQPALAMSSPEVTGDPDDGLLTMDQVLTLKLDADWVVLSACNTASGDGAGSEAVSGLGRAFFFSGAKALLVSNWPVDSAASRILMTDLFKRQQSKGMSKAE
;
A
#
# COMPACT_ATOMS: atom_id res chain seq x y z
N GLN A 1 -25.66 -17.40 -11.55
CA GLN A 1 -25.67 -15.95 -11.83
C GLN A 1 -26.88 -15.35 -11.14
N GLY A 2 -26.70 -14.32 -10.29
CA GLY A 2 -27.81 -13.60 -9.67
C GLY A 2 -28.35 -12.50 -10.61
N PRO A 3 -29.51 -11.92 -10.29
CA PRO A 3 -30.06 -10.81 -11.08
C PRO A 3 -29.17 -9.59 -10.94
N VAL A 4 -29.07 -8.79 -12.02
CA VAL A 4 -28.45 -7.48 -11.98
C VAL A 4 -29.35 -6.52 -11.21
N GLN A 5 -28.80 -5.84 -10.21
CA GLN A 5 -29.51 -4.80 -9.47
C GLN A 5 -28.98 -3.42 -9.91
N PHE A 6 -29.88 -2.51 -10.16
CA PHE A 6 -29.55 -1.11 -10.42
C PHE A 6 -30.32 -0.24 -9.43
N VAL A 7 -29.59 0.62 -8.73
CA VAL A 7 -30.18 1.54 -7.76
C VAL A 7 -29.69 2.95 -8.06
N GLN A 8 -30.62 3.87 -8.24
CA GLN A 8 -30.31 5.28 -8.33
C GLN A 8 -30.16 5.82 -6.89
N ILE A 9 -28.97 6.36 -6.57
CA ILE A 9 -28.75 7.01 -5.27
C ILE A 9 -29.15 8.48 -5.34
N PRO A 10 -29.84 9.02 -4.31
CA PRO A 10 -30.32 10.41 -4.31
C PRO A 10 -29.22 11.38 -3.86
N VAL A 11 -27.97 11.13 -4.25
CA VAL A 11 -26.79 11.91 -3.82
C VAL A 11 -25.92 12.22 -5.04
N GLY A 12 -25.67 13.50 -5.27
CA GLY A 12 -24.84 13.96 -6.39
C GLY A 12 -23.34 13.75 -6.14
N ARG A 13 -22.55 13.67 -7.21
CA ARG A 13 -21.09 13.48 -7.19
C ARG A 13 -20.38 14.46 -6.24
N SER A 14 -20.73 15.75 -6.28
CA SER A 14 -20.10 16.77 -5.41
C SER A 14 -20.32 16.49 -3.92
N GLN A 15 -21.46 15.92 -3.54
CA GLN A 15 -21.72 15.57 -2.14
C GLN A 15 -20.94 14.32 -1.71
N ILE A 16 -20.83 13.32 -2.59
CA ILE A 16 -19.98 12.15 -2.36
C ILE A 16 -18.52 12.58 -2.21
N ALA A 17 -18.02 13.46 -3.08
CA ALA A 17 -16.67 14.01 -3.00
C ALA A 17 -16.38 14.66 -1.64
N LYS A 18 -17.32 15.48 -1.14
CA LYS A 18 -17.21 16.11 0.19
C LYS A 18 -17.17 15.08 1.32
N GLN A 19 -17.99 14.02 1.25
CA GLN A 19 -18.01 12.96 2.27
C GLN A 19 -16.72 12.14 2.25
N VAL A 20 -16.22 11.76 1.08
CA VAL A 20 -14.96 11.07 0.93
C VAL A 20 -13.80 11.91 1.47
N SER A 21 -13.72 13.19 1.06
CA SER A 21 -12.70 14.13 1.55
C SER A 21 -12.76 14.30 3.08
N HIS A 22 -13.97 14.39 3.65
CA HIS A 22 -14.16 14.48 5.10
C HIS A 22 -13.62 13.24 5.83
N LEU A 23 -13.95 12.04 5.36
CA LEU A 23 -13.48 10.79 5.97
C LEU A 23 -11.95 10.62 5.82
N ARG A 24 -11.39 11.03 4.69
CA ARG A 24 -9.95 10.97 4.48
C ARG A 24 -9.13 11.82 5.44
N LYS A 25 -9.64 12.95 5.91
CA LYS A 25 -8.92 13.84 6.85
C LYS A 25 -8.46 13.15 8.12
N SER A 26 -9.14 12.11 8.58
CA SER A 26 -8.74 11.34 9.76
C SER A 26 -7.88 10.12 9.42
N LEU A 27 -7.86 9.69 8.16
CA LEU A 27 -7.04 8.58 7.68
C LEU A 27 -5.67 9.04 7.20
N ASP A 28 -5.62 10.25 6.64
CA ASP A 28 -4.41 10.91 6.13
C ASP A 28 -4.32 12.34 6.68
N PRO A 29 -4.11 12.51 7.98
CA PRO A 29 -4.18 13.82 8.63
C PRO A 29 -2.93 14.69 8.44
N GLY A 30 -1.81 14.14 7.96
CA GLY A 30 -0.55 14.86 7.81
C GLY A 30 0.08 15.31 9.14
N VAL A 31 -0.19 14.61 10.25
CA VAL A 31 0.30 14.94 11.59
C VAL A 31 1.53 14.11 11.98
N SER A 32 2.28 14.58 12.97
CA SER A 32 3.54 13.97 13.38
C SER A 32 3.45 13.05 14.60
N THR A 33 2.37 13.17 15.38
CA THR A 33 2.18 12.38 16.61
C THR A 33 0.82 11.69 16.62
N ILE A 34 0.74 10.57 17.33
CA ILE A 34 -0.47 9.75 17.42
C ILE A 34 -1.66 10.51 18.07
N ASP A 35 -1.35 11.42 18.99
CA ASP A 35 -2.36 12.18 19.72
C ASP A 35 -3.01 13.27 18.86
N GLU A 36 -2.34 13.70 17.79
CA GLU A 36 -2.85 14.69 16.83
C GLU A 36 -3.79 14.09 15.79
N ILE A 37 -3.83 12.76 15.66
CA ILE A 37 -4.71 12.11 14.68
C ILE A 37 -6.18 12.40 15.04
N PRO A 38 -6.95 13.03 14.12
CA PRO A 38 -8.37 13.28 14.36
C PRO A 38 -9.14 11.96 14.55
N ALA A 39 -10.18 12.00 15.37
CA ALA A 39 -11.09 10.87 15.47
C ALA A 39 -11.76 10.61 14.11
N PHE A 40 -11.82 9.35 13.69
CA PHE A 40 -12.56 8.97 12.49
C PHE A 40 -14.06 9.13 12.73
N ASP A 41 -14.74 9.84 11.83
CA ASP A 41 -16.19 10.10 11.93
C ASP A 41 -17.00 8.85 11.57
N VAL A 42 -17.35 8.08 12.59
CA VAL A 42 -18.12 6.83 12.42
C VAL A 42 -19.53 7.07 11.89
N ALA A 43 -20.14 8.21 12.23
CA ALA A 43 -21.47 8.54 11.75
C ALA A 43 -21.47 8.94 10.27
N ALA A 44 -20.44 9.69 9.83
CA ALA A 44 -20.30 10.03 8.41
C ALA A 44 -20.01 8.78 7.57
N SER A 45 -19.18 7.85 8.07
CA SER A 45 -18.90 6.58 7.40
C SER A 45 -20.16 5.71 7.28
N TYR A 46 -20.97 5.61 8.32
CA TYR A 46 -22.26 4.90 8.25
C TYR A 46 -23.22 5.55 7.25
N ARG A 47 -23.33 6.88 7.25
CA ARG A 47 -24.17 7.59 6.26
C ARG A 47 -23.74 7.30 4.82
N LEU A 48 -22.45 7.27 4.55
CA LEU A 48 -21.95 6.93 3.22
C LEU A 48 -22.31 5.48 2.86
N TYR A 49 -22.15 4.53 3.79
CA TYR A 49 -22.59 3.13 3.59
C TYR A 49 -24.06 3.03 3.23
N GLN A 50 -24.92 3.72 3.99
CA GLN A 50 -26.36 3.75 3.74
C GLN A 50 -26.73 4.28 2.36
N GLN A 51 -25.97 5.21 1.84
CA GLN A 51 -26.22 5.82 0.55
C GLN A 51 -25.78 4.95 -0.63
N ILE A 52 -24.63 4.27 -0.52
CA ILE A 52 -24.00 3.61 -1.69
C ILE A 52 -24.06 2.09 -1.67
N LEU A 53 -24.12 1.45 -0.50
CA LEU A 53 -24.07 -0.01 -0.38
C LEU A 53 -25.33 -0.63 0.23
N GLU A 54 -25.94 -0.04 1.22
CA GLU A 54 -27.14 -0.58 1.86
C GLU A 54 -28.27 -0.86 0.86
N PRO A 55 -28.53 -0.01 -0.17
CA PRO A 55 -29.56 -0.28 -1.17
C PRO A 55 -29.35 -1.56 -1.99
N VAL A 56 -28.13 -2.06 -2.07
CA VAL A 56 -27.74 -3.29 -2.80
C VAL A 56 -27.25 -4.41 -1.88
N ALA A 57 -27.32 -4.22 -0.56
CA ALA A 57 -26.77 -5.15 0.42
C ALA A 57 -27.37 -6.56 0.36
N SER A 58 -28.62 -6.69 -0.11
CA SER A 58 -29.25 -8.01 -0.35
C SER A 58 -28.46 -8.87 -1.34
N GLY A 59 -27.78 -8.25 -2.32
CA GLY A 59 -26.91 -8.94 -3.27
C GLY A 59 -25.62 -9.49 -2.66
N LEU A 60 -25.23 -9.04 -1.48
CA LEU A 60 -24.02 -9.46 -0.77
C LEU A 60 -24.28 -10.61 0.21
N GLN A 61 -25.55 -10.95 0.48
CA GLN A 61 -25.91 -12.01 1.42
C GLN A 61 -25.30 -13.36 1.00
N GLY A 62 -24.64 -14.03 1.94
CA GLY A 62 -24.00 -15.33 1.72
C GLY A 62 -22.75 -15.26 0.82
N LYS A 63 -22.19 -14.06 0.59
CA LYS A 63 -20.94 -13.87 -0.15
C LYS A 63 -19.80 -13.57 0.82
N ASN A 64 -18.63 -14.16 0.57
CA ASN A 64 -17.44 -13.93 1.37
C ASN A 64 -16.60 -12.78 0.80
N VAL A 65 -16.74 -12.48 -0.49
CA VAL A 65 -15.92 -11.49 -1.19
C VAL A 65 -16.78 -10.60 -2.06
N MET A 66 -16.53 -9.29 -1.96
CA MET A 66 -17.08 -8.25 -2.83
C MET A 66 -15.96 -7.70 -3.74
N LEU A 67 -16.18 -7.78 -5.05
CA LEU A 67 -15.31 -7.12 -6.03
C LEU A 67 -15.91 -5.76 -6.39
N VAL A 68 -15.12 -4.72 -6.28
CA VAL A 68 -15.57 -3.33 -6.46
C VAL A 68 -14.83 -2.67 -7.61
N VAL A 69 -15.57 -2.03 -8.50
CA VAL A 69 -15.05 -1.10 -9.51
C VAL A 69 -15.45 0.31 -9.08
N PRO A 70 -14.66 0.98 -8.24
CA PRO A 70 -15.01 2.32 -7.79
C PRO A 70 -14.82 3.32 -8.92
N HIS A 71 -15.64 4.37 -8.92
CA HIS A 71 -15.55 5.44 -9.90
C HIS A 71 -15.28 6.78 -9.22
N ALA A 72 -14.43 7.59 -9.84
CA ALA A 72 -14.08 8.94 -9.39
C ALA A 72 -13.66 8.97 -7.90
N GLU A 73 -14.28 9.82 -7.10
CA GLU A 73 -13.92 10.08 -5.71
C GLU A 73 -14.02 8.85 -4.80
N LEU A 74 -14.91 7.90 -5.12
CA LEU A 74 -15.02 6.64 -4.38
C LEU A 74 -13.76 5.77 -4.51
N GLY A 75 -12.96 5.96 -5.56
CA GLY A 75 -11.66 5.30 -5.71
C GLY A 75 -10.60 5.76 -4.69
N GLN A 76 -10.82 6.89 -4.06
CA GLN A 76 -9.90 7.46 -3.06
C GLN A 76 -10.16 6.95 -1.64
N LEU A 77 -11.27 6.26 -1.39
CA LEU A 77 -11.64 5.74 -0.07
C LEU A 77 -11.84 4.22 -0.15
N PRO A 78 -11.03 3.41 0.54
CA PRO A 78 -11.29 1.98 0.65
C PRO A 78 -12.65 1.74 1.29
N LEU A 79 -13.51 0.97 0.65
CA LEU A 79 -14.84 0.67 1.21
C LEU A 79 -14.76 -0.14 2.51
N SER A 80 -13.61 -0.74 2.81
CA SER A 80 -13.31 -1.45 4.05
C SER A 80 -13.50 -0.60 5.31
N VAL A 81 -13.36 0.74 5.20
CA VAL A 81 -13.56 1.68 6.32
C VAL A 81 -15.00 2.13 6.49
N LEU A 82 -15.93 1.63 5.69
CA LEU A 82 -17.36 1.90 5.87
C LEU A 82 -17.91 1.13 7.07
N ILE A 83 -18.88 1.71 7.74
CA ILE A 83 -19.54 1.16 8.93
C ILE A 83 -20.93 0.69 8.55
N THR A 84 -21.26 -0.55 8.90
CA THR A 84 -22.50 -1.23 8.44
C THR A 84 -23.69 -1.03 9.37
N LYS A 85 -23.46 -0.54 10.61
CA LYS A 85 -24.51 -0.32 11.62
C LYS A 85 -24.25 0.97 12.37
N PRO A 86 -25.28 1.66 12.86
CA PRO A 86 -25.10 2.88 13.65
C PRO A 86 -24.38 2.56 14.95
N VAL A 87 -23.35 3.36 15.26
CA VAL A 87 -22.56 3.25 16.49
C VAL A 87 -22.24 4.62 17.05
N ALA A 88 -22.05 4.69 18.36
CA ALA A 88 -21.56 5.89 19.02
C ALA A 88 -20.08 6.14 18.67
N GLN A 89 -19.71 7.42 18.60
CA GLN A 89 -18.31 7.81 18.42
C GLN A 89 -17.47 7.27 19.58
N PRO A 90 -16.39 6.52 19.31
CA PRO A 90 -15.49 6.06 20.36
C PRO A 90 -14.89 7.23 21.16
N PRO A 91 -14.78 7.11 22.49
CA PRO A 91 -14.17 8.16 23.29
C PRO A 91 -12.67 8.30 22.97
N LYS A 92 -12.15 9.52 23.09
CA LYS A 92 -10.72 9.80 22.92
C LYS A 92 -9.87 9.44 24.16
N THR A 93 -10.49 8.88 25.20
CA THR A 93 -9.83 8.56 26.49
C THR A 93 -9.29 7.14 26.49
N GLY A 94 -8.20 6.91 27.24
CA GLY A 94 -7.56 5.61 27.36
C GLY A 94 -6.51 5.34 26.28
N ILE A 95 -6.34 4.06 25.90
CA ILE A 95 -5.40 3.67 24.87
C ILE A 95 -5.88 4.20 23.50
N PRO A 96 -5.06 4.97 22.78
CA PRO A 96 -5.44 5.50 21.46
C PRO A 96 -6.04 4.43 20.55
N PHE A 97 -7.13 4.77 19.89
CA PHE A 97 -7.86 3.92 18.92
C PHE A 97 -8.45 2.60 19.47
N SER A 98 -8.29 2.26 20.75
CA SER A 98 -8.82 1.00 21.31
C SER A 98 -10.33 0.83 21.10
N GLY A 99 -11.09 1.92 21.13
CA GLY A 99 -12.54 1.94 20.92
C GLY A 99 -12.96 1.53 19.49
N TYR A 100 -12.08 1.68 18.52
CA TYR A 100 -12.36 1.30 17.11
C TYR A 100 -12.32 -0.21 16.86
N LYS A 101 -11.77 -0.99 17.80
CA LYS A 101 -11.71 -2.45 17.69
C LYS A 101 -13.10 -3.08 17.55
N ASN A 102 -14.12 -2.53 18.20
CA ASN A 102 -15.47 -3.10 18.24
C ASN A 102 -16.43 -2.46 17.23
N ILE A 103 -15.96 -1.53 16.40
CA ILE A 103 -16.77 -0.92 15.34
C ILE A 103 -17.14 -1.99 14.30
N PRO A 104 -18.39 -2.01 13.80
CA PRO A 104 -18.83 -2.90 12.72
C PRO A 104 -18.36 -2.41 11.35
N TRP A 105 -17.05 -2.54 11.11
CA TRP A 105 -16.44 -2.22 9.83
C TRP A 105 -16.93 -3.19 8.76
N LEU A 106 -17.19 -2.71 7.55
CA LEU A 106 -17.54 -3.56 6.40
C LEU A 106 -16.48 -4.64 6.15
N ALA A 107 -15.20 -4.32 6.37
CA ALA A 107 -14.10 -5.29 6.27
C ALA A 107 -14.20 -6.48 7.24
N LYS A 108 -15.02 -6.41 8.28
CA LYS A 108 -15.26 -7.54 9.19
C LYS A 108 -16.37 -8.48 8.72
N GLU A 109 -17.19 -8.01 7.79
CA GLU A 109 -18.36 -8.76 7.30
C GLU A 109 -18.08 -9.41 5.95
N ILE A 110 -17.23 -8.81 5.13
CA ILE A 110 -16.93 -9.29 3.79
C ILE A 110 -15.52 -8.91 3.34
N GLY A 111 -14.81 -9.81 2.69
CA GLY A 111 -13.55 -9.50 2.01
C GLY A 111 -13.80 -8.55 0.84
N ILE A 112 -12.93 -7.55 0.68
CA ILE A 112 -13.11 -6.51 -0.35
C ILE A 112 -11.87 -6.45 -1.23
N ALA A 113 -12.08 -6.62 -2.55
CA ALA A 113 -11.04 -6.39 -3.53
C ALA A 113 -11.47 -5.33 -4.55
N GLN A 114 -10.61 -4.37 -4.77
CA GLN A 114 -10.82 -3.34 -5.79
C GLN A 114 -10.23 -3.80 -7.11
N ILE A 115 -10.97 -3.63 -8.19
CA ILE A 115 -10.54 -3.97 -9.55
C ILE A 115 -10.68 -2.75 -10.46
N PRO A 116 -9.77 -2.58 -11.46
CA PRO A 116 -9.83 -1.43 -12.36
C PRO A 116 -11.08 -1.44 -13.25
N SER A 117 -11.51 -2.60 -13.68
CA SER A 117 -12.70 -2.81 -14.52
C SER A 117 -13.13 -4.28 -14.54
N VAL A 118 -14.34 -4.54 -14.96
CA VAL A 118 -14.84 -5.91 -15.18
C VAL A 118 -14.03 -6.63 -16.27
N THR A 119 -13.61 -5.90 -17.32
CA THR A 119 -12.75 -6.45 -18.39
C THR A 119 -11.39 -6.87 -17.85
N ALA A 120 -10.77 -6.04 -16.99
CA ALA A 120 -9.51 -6.38 -16.33
C ALA A 120 -9.64 -7.64 -15.47
N LEU A 121 -10.75 -7.82 -14.74
CA LEU A 121 -11.00 -9.04 -13.98
C LEU A 121 -11.08 -10.27 -14.91
N THR A 122 -11.75 -10.15 -16.04
CA THR A 122 -11.86 -11.25 -17.01
C THR A 122 -10.48 -11.62 -17.55
N ALA A 123 -9.66 -10.61 -17.90
CA ALA A 123 -8.29 -10.83 -18.35
C ALA A 123 -7.44 -11.54 -17.28
N LEU A 124 -7.50 -11.07 -16.02
CA LEU A 124 -6.77 -11.66 -14.90
C LEU A 124 -7.18 -13.11 -14.62
N ARG A 125 -8.48 -13.44 -14.76
CA ARG A 125 -8.98 -14.80 -14.56
C ARG A 125 -8.58 -15.76 -15.68
N ASN A 126 -8.30 -15.25 -16.86
CA ASN A 126 -7.86 -16.04 -18.02
C ASN A 126 -6.32 -16.17 -18.07
N LEU A 127 -5.59 -15.57 -17.14
CA LEU A 127 -4.15 -15.81 -17.03
C LEU A 127 -3.90 -17.28 -16.70
N PRO A 128 -2.86 -17.90 -17.28
CA PRO A 128 -2.49 -19.27 -16.95
C PRO A 128 -2.16 -19.39 -15.46
N GLU A 129 -2.36 -20.56 -14.92
CA GLU A 129 -1.85 -20.87 -13.59
C GLU A 129 -0.33 -20.67 -13.57
N GLY A 130 0.16 -20.00 -12.51
CA GLY A 130 1.58 -19.77 -12.39
C GLY A 130 2.35 -21.07 -12.14
N ASN A 131 3.61 -21.11 -12.52
CA ASN A 131 4.45 -22.26 -12.31
C ASN A 131 4.46 -22.67 -10.81
N ALA A 132 4.13 -23.92 -10.51
CA ALA A 132 4.06 -24.44 -9.14
C ALA A 132 5.44 -24.41 -8.42
N SER A 133 6.55 -24.48 -9.17
CA SER A 133 7.91 -24.48 -8.64
C SER A 133 8.45 -23.08 -8.30
N ARG A 134 7.65 -22.02 -8.46
CA ARG A 134 8.06 -20.65 -8.09
C ARG A 134 8.48 -20.58 -6.63
N LYS A 135 9.55 -19.85 -6.37
CA LYS A 135 9.96 -19.48 -5.02
C LYS A 135 8.87 -18.61 -4.36
N ASN A 136 8.74 -18.73 -3.04
CA ASN A 136 7.60 -18.12 -2.35
C ASN A 136 7.64 -16.59 -2.30
N PHE A 137 8.86 -16.01 -2.13
CA PHE A 137 8.99 -14.58 -1.83
C PHE A 137 10.29 -14.00 -2.37
N ILE A 138 10.28 -12.73 -2.70
CA ILE A 138 11.44 -11.86 -2.90
C ILE A 138 11.10 -10.47 -2.38
N GLY A 139 12.04 -9.81 -1.70
CA GLY A 139 11.82 -8.49 -1.11
C GLY A 139 12.96 -7.51 -1.34
N PHE A 140 12.59 -6.25 -1.63
CA PHE A 140 13.47 -5.11 -1.78
C PHE A 140 13.05 -4.02 -0.80
N GLY A 141 13.94 -3.57 0.10
CA GLY A 141 13.56 -2.53 1.05
C GLY A 141 14.68 -1.87 1.80
N ASP A 142 14.31 -0.88 2.59
CA ASP A 142 15.24 -0.03 3.35
C ASP A 142 16.42 0.47 2.49
N PRO A 143 16.16 1.01 1.28
CA PRO A 143 17.22 1.52 0.44
C PRO A 143 17.94 2.70 1.10
N TYR A 144 19.20 2.91 0.77
CA TYR A 144 19.94 4.11 1.16
C TYR A 144 19.84 5.16 0.07
N PHE A 145 19.27 6.31 0.41
CA PHE A 145 19.09 7.43 -0.52
C PHE A 145 20.29 8.36 -0.56
N SER A 146 21.28 8.20 0.35
CA SER A 146 22.55 8.94 0.35
C SER A 146 23.64 8.18 1.07
N ALA A 147 24.92 8.51 0.76
CA ALA A 147 26.07 7.98 1.48
C ALA A 147 26.09 8.38 2.96
N ALA A 148 25.48 9.51 3.30
CA ALA A 148 25.34 9.95 4.70
C ALA A 148 24.42 9.00 5.49
N GLN A 149 23.32 8.54 4.90
CA GLN A 149 22.42 7.55 5.50
C GLN A 149 23.11 6.21 5.70
N GLN A 150 23.89 5.74 4.72
CA GLN A 150 24.69 4.53 4.83
C GLN A 150 25.66 4.61 6.01
N LYS A 151 26.46 5.67 6.07
CA LYS A 151 27.43 5.88 7.17
C LYS A 151 26.77 5.94 8.54
N SER A 152 25.60 6.60 8.63
CA SER A 152 24.83 6.69 9.87
C SER A 152 24.30 5.34 10.32
N ALA A 153 23.84 4.50 9.40
CA ALA A 153 23.34 3.16 9.69
C ALA A 153 24.48 2.24 10.20
N GLU A 154 25.65 2.29 9.59
CA GLU A 154 26.82 1.55 10.03
C GLU A 154 27.28 1.93 11.45
N LYS A 155 27.16 3.21 11.82
CA LYS A 155 27.43 3.69 13.17
C LYS A 155 26.36 3.26 14.18
N ALA A 156 25.07 3.33 13.81
CA ALA A 156 23.94 2.96 14.67
C ALA A 156 23.95 1.47 15.05
N THR A 157 24.39 0.60 14.16
CA THR A 157 24.56 -0.84 14.42
C THR A 157 25.58 -1.10 15.55
N LYS A 158 26.44 -0.14 15.84
CA LYS A 158 27.43 -0.20 16.93
C LYS A 158 26.95 0.38 18.27
N SER A 159 25.81 1.08 18.30
CA SER A 159 25.30 1.78 19.50
C SER A 159 23.79 1.58 19.67
N MET A 160 23.35 0.36 19.96
CA MET A 160 21.95 0.10 20.31
C MET A 160 21.74 0.36 21.80
N GLN A 161 21.22 1.57 22.14
CA GLN A 161 20.68 1.87 23.46
C GLN A 161 19.27 2.44 23.37
N LEU A 162 18.39 1.88 24.22
CA LEU A 162 16.97 2.16 24.39
C LEU A 162 16.70 3.65 24.63
N ALA A 163 15.72 4.21 23.93
CA ALA A 163 15.02 5.41 24.34
C ALA A 163 13.51 5.12 24.35
N THR A 164 12.95 5.07 25.55
CA THR A 164 11.53 4.98 25.81
C THR A 164 10.96 6.37 26.11
N ARG A 165 9.79 6.68 25.54
CA ARG A 165 8.76 7.70 25.79
C ARG A 165 8.61 8.76 24.72
N GLY A 166 7.35 8.93 24.28
CA GLY A 166 6.92 9.84 23.23
C GLY A 166 7.20 9.23 21.86
N VAL A 167 6.37 8.27 21.42
CA VAL A 167 6.58 7.60 20.14
C VAL A 167 6.15 8.57 19.02
N PRO A 168 7.09 9.22 18.31
CA PRO A 168 6.76 9.92 17.08
C PRO A 168 6.22 8.89 16.10
N LEU A 169 5.13 9.21 15.42
CA LEU A 169 4.68 8.42 14.27
C LEU A 169 5.81 8.43 13.24
N LYS A 170 6.39 7.28 12.99
CA LYS A 170 7.33 7.09 11.88
C LYS A 170 6.52 6.90 10.59
N LEU A 171 5.80 7.95 10.20
CA LEU A 171 5.07 7.96 8.94
C LEU A 171 6.06 7.96 7.79
N ARG A 172 5.78 7.11 6.81
CA ARG A 172 6.54 7.04 5.56
C ARG A 172 6.09 8.17 4.63
N ASN A 173 6.34 9.44 5.01
CA ASN A 173 5.99 10.60 4.20
C ASN A 173 7.16 10.98 3.29
N VAL A 174 6.84 11.32 2.04
CA VAL A 174 7.77 11.96 1.13
C VAL A 174 7.71 13.47 1.38
N PRO A 175 8.83 14.14 1.69
CA PRO A 175 8.84 15.59 1.82
C PRO A 175 8.49 16.23 0.47
N LYS A 176 7.59 17.21 0.48
CA LYS A 176 7.33 18.04 -0.71
C LYS A 176 8.51 18.96 -0.90
N THR A 177 9.25 18.78 -1.98
CA THR A 177 10.41 19.61 -2.33
C THR A 177 10.09 20.51 -3.52
N SER A 178 10.68 21.71 -3.55
CA SER A 178 10.43 22.72 -4.58
C SER A 178 11.58 22.89 -5.58
N GLY A 179 12.45 21.92 -5.72
CA GLY A 179 13.60 22.02 -6.63
C GLY A 179 14.21 20.67 -7.03
N VAL A 180 14.76 20.56 -8.23
CA VAL A 180 15.11 19.29 -8.93
C VAL A 180 16.52 18.82 -8.84
N SER A 181 16.71 17.53 -8.65
CA SER A 181 17.71 16.63 -9.27
C SER A 181 17.85 15.34 -8.46
N SER A 182 18.69 14.36 -8.88
CA SER A 182 19.09 13.19 -8.05
C SER A 182 19.58 13.57 -6.64
N ALA A 183 20.00 14.83 -6.41
CA ALA A 183 20.23 15.42 -5.10
C ALA A 183 19.00 15.39 -4.18
N GLU A 184 17.78 15.29 -4.72
CA GLU A 184 16.54 15.25 -3.95
C GLU A 184 16.18 13.84 -3.48
N LEU A 185 16.63 12.80 -4.17
CA LEU A 185 16.55 11.44 -3.65
C LEU A 185 17.25 11.36 -2.28
N ALA A 186 18.36 12.07 -2.11
CA ALA A 186 19.10 12.15 -0.85
C ALA A 186 18.30 12.79 0.31
N LEU A 187 17.24 13.55 0.02
CA LEU A 187 16.36 14.17 1.03
C LEU A 187 15.29 13.21 1.55
N LEU A 188 15.04 12.10 0.88
CA LEU A 188 14.08 11.11 1.33
C LEU A 188 14.52 10.51 2.67
N PRO A 189 13.63 10.43 3.67
CA PRO A 189 13.96 9.78 4.92
C PRO A 189 14.16 8.28 4.71
N ARG A 190 15.18 7.72 5.36
CA ARG A 190 15.38 6.28 5.40
C ARG A 190 14.21 5.59 6.13
N LEU A 191 13.89 4.36 5.73
CA LEU A 191 12.80 3.55 6.26
C LEU A 191 13.32 2.24 6.91
N PRO A 192 14.07 2.30 8.03
CA PRO A 192 14.73 1.12 8.61
C PRO A 192 13.76 0.01 9.02
N ASP A 193 12.53 0.37 9.42
CA ASP A 193 11.50 -0.59 9.83
C ASP A 193 11.05 -1.50 8.65
N THR A 194 11.26 -1.08 7.39
CA THR A 194 10.94 -1.90 6.22
C THR A 194 11.89 -3.08 6.05
N SER A 195 13.12 -2.96 6.55
CA SER A 195 14.06 -4.09 6.62
C SER A 195 13.51 -5.20 7.52
N GLU A 196 12.99 -4.83 8.69
CA GLU A 196 12.41 -5.78 9.64
C GLU A 196 11.10 -6.39 9.10
N GLU A 197 10.26 -5.57 8.44
CA GLU A 197 9.03 -6.03 7.80
C GLU A 197 9.30 -7.11 6.75
N ILE A 198 10.25 -6.86 5.84
CA ILE A 198 10.64 -7.83 4.81
C ILE A 198 11.20 -9.11 5.43
N GLN A 199 12.06 -9.00 6.44
CA GLN A 199 12.65 -10.16 7.11
C GLN A 199 11.59 -11.02 7.82
N ASP A 200 10.61 -10.41 8.47
CA ASP A 200 9.55 -11.14 9.16
C ASP A 200 8.61 -11.83 8.17
N ILE A 201 8.24 -11.17 7.07
CA ILE A 201 7.44 -11.79 6.00
C ILE A 201 8.24 -12.92 5.33
N ALA A 202 9.52 -12.71 5.06
CA ALA A 202 10.40 -13.73 4.48
C ALA A 202 10.47 -14.99 5.35
N LYS A 203 10.57 -14.84 6.68
CA LYS A 203 10.51 -15.98 7.62
C LYS A 203 9.17 -16.71 7.52
N VAL A 204 8.05 -15.97 7.52
CA VAL A 204 6.71 -16.56 7.37
C VAL A 204 6.58 -17.32 6.07
N MET A 205 7.11 -16.76 4.98
CA MET A 205 7.05 -17.34 3.64
C MET A 205 8.12 -18.41 3.38
N SER A 206 8.99 -18.70 4.37
CA SER A 206 10.13 -19.60 4.21
C SER A 206 11.01 -19.25 3.01
N ALA A 207 11.28 -17.95 2.85
CA ALA A 207 12.12 -17.44 1.78
C ALA A 207 13.60 -17.64 2.07
N SER A 208 14.39 -17.80 1.02
CA SER A 208 15.85 -17.86 1.14
C SER A 208 16.43 -16.47 1.46
N PRO A 209 17.47 -16.37 2.31
CA PRO A 209 18.15 -15.10 2.58
C PRO A 209 18.70 -14.41 1.33
N GLU A 210 19.02 -15.15 0.28
CA GLU A 210 19.48 -14.64 -1.01
C GLU A 210 18.39 -13.90 -1.81
N ASP A 211 17.12 -14.10 -1.47
CA ASP A 211 15.97 -13.44 -2.08
C ASP A 211 15.56 -12.14 -1.31
N ILE A 212 16.42 -11.69 -0.38
CA ILE A 212 16.19 -10.48 0.43
C ILE A 212 17.25 -9.45 0.10
N PHE A 213 16.82 -8.36 -0.54
CA PHE A 213 17.67 -7.27 -0.98
C PHE A 213 17.38 -6.02 -0.16
N LEU A 214 18.29 -5.71 0.77
CA LEU A 214 18.16 -4.59 1.70
C LEU A 214 19.27 -3.60 1.48
N HIS A 215 19.04 -2.36 1.91
CA HIS A 215 20.04 -1.30 1.91
C HIS A 215 20.59 -1.05 0.49
N GLN A 216 21.92 -1.00 0.35
CA GLN A 216 22.59 -0.81 -0.94
C GLN A 216 22.12 -1.81 -2.01
N LYS A 217 21.73 -3.04 -1.62
CA LYS A 217 21.27 -4.07 -2.56
C LYS A 217 19.83 -3.84 -3.06
N ALA A 218 19.06 -2.97 -2.40
CA ALA A 218 17.74 -2.58 -2.88
C ALA A 218 17.88 -1.51 -3.98
N SER A 219 18.47 -1.86 -5.11
CA SER A 219 18.78 -0.98 -6.24
C SER A 219 17.96 -1.31 -7.49
N VAL A 220 17.83 -0.33 -8.38
CA VAL A 220 17.18 -0.51 -9.70
C VAL A 220 17.86 -1.63 -10.47
N LYS A 221 19.19 -1.62 -10.54
CA LYS A 221 19.98 -2.65 -11.22
C LYS A 221 19.67 -4.04 -10.68
N GLN A 222 19.58 -4.19 -9.34
CA GLN A 222 19.26 -5.48 -8.74
C GLN A 222 17.86 -5.96 -9.14
N VAL A 223 16.86 -5.08 -9.13
CA VAL A 223 15.51 -5.41 -9.60
C VAL A 223 15.51 -5.86 -11.05
N MET A 224 16.16 -5.07 -11.94
CA MET A 224 16.18 -5.31 -13.38
C MET A 224 16.98 -6.55 -13.79
N SER A 225 17.98 -6.94 -12.99
CA SER A 225 18.82 -8.12 -13.27
C SER A 225 18.31 -9.42 -12.65
N THR A 226 17.33 -9.33 -11.74
CA THR A 226 16.77 -10.51 -11.04
C THR A 226 15.63 -11.13 -11.84
N ASP A 227 15.60 -12.46 -11.96
CA ASP A 227 14.45 -13.18 -12.51
C ASP A 227 13.26 -13.13 -11.54
N LEU A 228 12.34 -12.22 -11.80
CA LEU A 228 11.11 -12.06 -11.03
C LEU A 228 9.97 -12.96 -11.51
N SER A 229 10.10 -13.60 -12.68
CA SER A 229 9.09 -14.53 -13.21
C SER A 229 8.97 -15.81 -12.40
N ASN A 230 9.97 -16.09 -11.56
CA ASN A 230 10.03 -17.27 -10.69
C ASN A 230 9.69 -16.92 -9.22
N ARG A 231 8.72 -16.01 -8.99
CA ARG A 231 8.35 -15.56 -7.63
C ARG A 231 6.85 -15.50 -7.46
N LYS A 232 6.33 -16.06 -6.33
CA LYS A 232 4.90 -15.95 -5.98
C LYS A 232 4.57 -14.58 -5.40
N VAL A 233 5.47 -14.03 -4.58
CA VAL A 233 5.32 -12.72 -3.96
C VAL A 233 6.56 -11.88 -4.24
N VAL A 234 6.35 -10.69 -4.80
CA VAL A 234 7.38 -9.67 -5.02
C VAL A 234 7.03 -8.45 -4.16
N MET A 235 7.89 -8.07 -3.25
CA MET A 235 7.64 -6.98 -2.32
C MET A 235 8.64 -5.84 -2.49
N PHE A 236 8.12 -4.62 -2.55
CA PHE A 236 8.88 -3.39 -2.49
C PHE A 236 8.44 -2.62 -1.24
N ALA A 237 9.36 -2.42 -0.30
CA ALA A 237 9.11 -1.67 0.93
C ALA A 237 10.02 -0.43 0.96
N THR A 238 9.53 0.64 0.31
CA THR A 238 10.25 1.88 0.07
C THR A 238 9.29 3.05 -0.13
N HIS A 239 9.78 4.23 -0.55
CA HIS A 239 8.92 5.33 -0.96
C HIS A 239 8.35 5.12 -2.36
N GLY A 240 7.03 5.29 -2.49
CA GLY A 240 6.36 5.49 -3.78
C GLY A 240 6.29 6.98 -4.10
N LEU A 241 6.65 7.34 -5.31
CA LEU A 241 6.75 8.71 -5.78
C LEU A 241 5.75 8.94 -6.92
N VAL A 242 5.08 10.08 -6.89
CA VAL A 242 4.20 10.52 -7.98
C VAL A 242 4.86 11.66 -8.78
N PRO A 243 4.44 11.88 -10.04
CA PRO A 243 4.95 12.98 -10.85
C PRO A 243 4.90 14.32 -10.10
N GLY A 244 6.00 15.07 -10.11
CA GLY A 244 6.12 16.37 -9.45
C GLY A 244 6.53 16.32 -7.97
N GLU A 245 6.63 15.16 -7.34
CA GLU A 245 7.19 15.05 -5.97
C GLU A 245 8.70 15.21 -5.95
N LEU A 246 9.36 14.67 -6.96
CA LEU A 246 10.75 15.02 -7.27
C LEU A 246 10.76 15.78 -8.59
N ASN A 247 11.64 16.76 -8.67
CA ASN A 247 11.80 17.56 -9.87
C ASN A 247 12.32 16.69 -11.06
N GLY A 248 11.72 16.85 -12.24
CA GLY A 248 12.02 16.03 -13.40
C GLY A 248 11.33 14.67 -13.38
N LEU A 249 10.70 14.28 -12.27
CA LEU A 249 9.90 13.07 -12.22
C LEU A 249 8.58 13.29 -12.96
N THR A 250 8.49 12.74 -14.17
CA THR A 250 7.32 12.89 -15.06
C THR A 250 6.38 11.69 -15.02
N GLN A 251 6.80 10.60 -14.39
CA GLN A 251 6.03 9.36 -14.23
C GLN A 251 6.17 8.81 -12.80
N PRO A 252 5.24 7.99 -12.32
CA PRO A 252 5.36 7.39 -11.00
C PRO A 252 6.54 6.42 -10.93
N ALA A 253 7.17 6.36 -9.75
CA ALA A 253 8.35 5.53 -9.51
C ALA A 253 8.40 4.99 -8.07
N LEU A 254 9.22 3.97 -7.84
CA LEU A 254 9.66 3.55 -6.51
C LEU A 254 11.09 4.06 -6.29
N ALA A 255 11.33 4.67 -5.13
CA ALA A 255 12.66 5.12 -4.76
C ALA A 255 13.52 3.93 -4.33
N MET A 256 14.62 3.70 -5.02
CA MET A 256 15.59 2.66 -4.73
C MET A 256 16.90 3.28 -4.22
N SER A 257 17.89 2.47 -3.89
CA SER A 257 19.18 2.98 -3.43
C SER A 257 19.83 3.88 -4.47
N SER A 258 20.34 5.04 -3.98
CA SER A 258 20.89 6.07 -4.86
C SER A 258 22.16 5.62 -5.58
N PRO A 259 22.47 6.19 -6.75
CA PRO A 259 23.74 5.99 -7.45
C PRO A 259 24.97 6.31 -6.60
N GLU A 260 24.85 7.30 -5.70
CA GLU A 260 25.94 7.66 -4.76
C GLU A 260 26.34 6.48 -3.86
N VAL A 261 25.39 5.61 -3.54
CA VAL A 261 25.60 4.45 -2.66
C VAL A 261 25.96 3.19 -3.45
N THR A 262 25.30 2.98 -4.59
CA THR A 262 25.44 1.78 -5.40
C THR A 262 26.61 1.82 -6.36
N GLY A 263 26.97 3.01 -6.84
CA GLY A 263 27.91 3.23 -7.95
C GLY A 263 27.32 2.85 -9.32
N ASP A 264 26.02 2.57 -9.40
CA ASP A 264 25.33 2.21 -10.63
C ASP A 264 25.02 3.47 -11.48
N PRO A 265 24.90 3.36 -12.80
CA PRO A 265 24.67 4.51 -13.70
C PRO A 265 23.19 4.94 -13.79
N ASP A 266 22.30 4.36 -12.99
CA ASP A 266 20.89 4.74 -12.93
C ASP A 266 20.65 5.98 -12.04
N ASP A 267 19.40 6.41 -11.89
CA ASP A 267 19.01 7.55 -11.06
C ASP A 267 18.43 7.15 -9.70
N GLY A 268 18.43 5.85 -9.38
CA GLY A 268 17.84 5.32 -8.15
C GLY A 268 16.32 5.28 -8.16
N LEU A 269 15.67 5.43 -9.32
CA LEU A 269 14.23 5.42 -9.47
C LEU A 269 13.77 4.23 -10.33
N LEU A 270 13.02 3.30 -9.76
CA LEU A 270 12.34 2.26 -10.53
C LEU A 270 11.06 2.85 -11.10
N THR A 271 11.13 3.37 -12.31
CA THR A 271 10.05 4.08 -12.99
C THR A 271 8.97 3.15 -13.55
N MET A 272 7.79 3.72 -13.83
CA MET A 272 6.69 2.98 -14.47
C MET A 272 7.13 2.30 -15.77
N ASP A 273 7.91 2.98 -16.62
CA ASP A 273 8.40 2.43 -17.89
C ASP A 273 9.32 1.22 -17.67
N GLN A 274 10.18 1.28 -16.66
CA GLN A 274 11.02 0.13 -16.29
C GLN A 274 10.18 -1.03 -15.73
N VAL A 275 9.17 -0.73 -14.89
CA VAL A 275 8.25 -1.76 -14.40
C VAL A 275 7.55 -2.47 -15.55
N LEU A 276 7.12 -1.76 -16.60
CA LEU A 276 6.50 -2.36 -17.80
C LEU A 276 7.41 -3.38 -18.51
N THR A 277 8.72 -3.29 -18.35
CA THR A 277 9.68 -4.23 -18.95
C THR A 277 9.94 -5.48 -18.12
N LEU A 278 9.50 -5.48 -16.84
CA LEU A 278 9.65 -6.63 -15.96
C LEU A 278 8.82 -7.81 -16.47
N LYS A 279 9.28 -9.01 -16.17
CA LYS A 279 8.54 -10.26 -16.42
C LYS A 279 8.19 -10.87 -15.07
N LEU A 280 6.91 -10.85 -14.74
CA LEU A 280 6.39 -11.38 -13.49
C LEU A 280 5.49 -12.59 -13.75
N ASP A 281 5.43 -13.51 -12.80
CA ASP A 281 4.36 -14.51 -12.64
C ASP A 281 3.97 -14.51 -11.14
N ALA A 282 3.71 -13.29 -10.63
CA ALA A 282 3.50 -13.07 -9.22
C ALA A 282 2.02 -13.16 -8.84
N ASP A 283 1.73 -13.97 -7.81
CA ASP A 283 0.40 -14.00 -7.20
C ASP A 283 0.09 -12.69 -6.47
N TRP A 284 1.16 -12.04 -5.94
CA TRP A 284 1.12 -10.75 -5.29
C TRP A 284 2.32 -9.88 -5.67
N VAL A 285 2.07 -8.62 -5.98
CA VAL A 285 3.06 -7.56 -5.82
C VAL A 285 2.63 -6.70 -4.64
N VAL A 286 3.51 -6.54 -3.68
CA VAL A 286 3.29 -5.77 -2.45
C VAL A 286 4.06 -4.48 -2.54
N LEU A 287 3.36 -3.37 -2.51
CA LEU A 287 3.95 -2.04 -2.44
C LEU A 287 3.72 -1.48 -1.03
N SER A 288 4.60 -1.86 -0.10
CA SER A 288 4.61 -1.31 1.26
C SER A 288 5.29 0.05 1.23
N ALA A 289 4.66 0.97 0.50
CA ALA A 289 5.13 2.31 0.21
C ALA A 289 4.01 3.31 0.45
N CYS A 290 4.34 4.52 0.90
CA CYS A 290 3.34 5.55 1.11
C CYS A 290 2.80 6.08 -0.21
N ASN A 291 1.55 6.52 -0.19
CA ASN A 291 0.86 7.16 -1.32
C ASN A 291 0.77 6.36 -2.62
N THR A 292 0.98 5.04 -2.59
CA THR A 292 0.82 4.24 -3.79
C THR A 292 -0.63 4.14 -4.29
N ALA A 293 -1.61 4.55 -3.50
CA ALA A 293 -3.04 4.56 -3.88
C ALA A 293 -3.76 5.89 -3.64
N SER A 294 -3.09 6.93 -3.11
CA SER A 294 -3.76 8.19 -2.80
C SER A 294 -3.18 9.35 -3.60
N GLY A 295 -4.03 10.15 -4.18
CA GLY A 295 -3.68 11.42 -4.76
C GLY A 295 -4.90 12.34 -4.77
N ASP A 296 -4.73 13.57 -4.36
CA ASP A 296 -5.64 14.64 -4.72
C ASP A 296 -5.43 14.93 -6.22
N GLY A 297 -6.42 14.64 -7.05
CA GLY A 297 -6.37 14.93 -8.48
C GLY A 297 -5.40 14.05 -9.28
N ALA A 298 -4.37 14.64 -9.90
CA ALA A 298 -3.42 13.94 -10.78
C ALA A 298 -2.62 12.79 -10.12
N GLY A 299 -2.48 12.81 -8.77
CA GLY A 299 -1.76 11.77 -8.04
C GLY A 299 -2.47 10.42 -8.01
N SER A 300 -3.81 10.36 -7.93
CA SER A 300 -4.55 9.09 -7.91
C SER A 300 -4.44 8.33 -9.24
N GLU A 301 -4.35 9.05 -10.36
CA GLU A 301 -4.13 8.45 -11.68
C GLU A 301 -2.69 7.95 -11.84
N ALA A 302 -1.72 8.66 -11.26
CA ALA A 302 -0.31 8.30 -11.36
C ALA A 302 0.00 6.98 -10.65
N VAL A 303 -0.54 6.77 -9.46
CA VAL A 303 -0.40 5.50 -8.73
C VAL A 303 -1.18 4.38 -9.39
N SER A 304 -2.35 4.69 -9.93
CA SER A 304 -3.07 3.80 -10.85
C SER A 304 -2.18 3.40 -12.04
N GLY A 305 -1.29 4.29 -12.50
CA GLY A 305 -0.31 4.02 -13.54
C GLY A 305 0.72 2.96 -13.16
N LEU A 306 1.37 3.11 -12.00
CA LEU A 306 2.36 2.13 -11.50
C LEU A 306 1.71 0.77 -11.24
N GLY A 307 0.52 0.75 -10.62
CA GLY A 307 -0.25 -0.47 -10.41
C GLY A 307 -0.61 -1.17 -11.71
N ARG A 308 -1.05 -0.42 -12.73
CA ARG A 308 -1.32 -0.97 -14.07
C ARG A 308 -0.06 -1.55 -14.71
N ALA A 309 1.09 -0.89 -14.55
CA ALA A 309 2.36 -1.39 -15.04
C ALA A 309 2.70 -2.76 -14.44
N PHE A 310 2.54 -2.94 -13.13
CA PHE A 310 2.74 -4.24 -12.48
C PHE A 310 1.75 -5.31 -12.97
N PHE A 311 0.47 -4.96 -13.17
CA PHE A 311 -0.48 -5.90 -13.78
C PHE A 311 -0.10 -6.29 -15.20
N PHE A 312 0.33 -5.32 -16.02
CA PHE A 312 0.79 -5.56 -17.38
C PHE A 312 2.02 -6.47 -17.41
N SER A 313 2.91 -6.32 -16.43
CA SER A 313 4.13 -7.13 -16.27
C SER A 313 3.88 -8.53 -15.72
N GLY A 314 2.65 -8.87 -15.33
CA GLY A 314 2.26 -10.23 -14.91
C GLY A 314 1.90 -10.40 -13.44
N ALA A 315 1.68 -9.34 -12.69
CA ALA A 315 1.13 -9.41 -11.34
C ALA A 315 -0.36 -9.80 -11.38
N LYS A 316 -0.78 -10.77 -10.57
CA LYS A 316 -2.18 -11.20 -10.47
C LYS A 316 -2.98 -10.42 -9.42
N ALA A 317 -2.30 -9.83 -8.46
CA ALA A 317 -2.87 -8.94 -7.46
C ALA A 317 -1.84 -7.94 -6.94
N LEU A 318 -2.33 -6.79 -6.48
CA LEU A 318 -1.53 -5.78 -5.80
C LEU A 318 -2.03 -5.60 -4.37
N LEU A 319 -1.10 -5.42 -3.45
CA LEU A 319 -1.37 -4.97 -2.10
C LEU A 319 -0.66 -3.64 -1.90
N VAL A 320 -1.44 -2.59 -1.69
CA VAL A 320 -0.96 -1.20 -1.69
C VAL A 320 -1.52 -0.43 -0.49
N SER A 321 -0.81 0.59 -0.02
CA SER A 321 -1.29 1.51 1.01
C SER A 321 -2.11 2.65 0.38
N ASN A 322 -3.17 3.08 1.05
CA ASN A 322 -4.04 4.17 0.61
C ASN A 322 -3.68 5.53 1.23
N TRP A 323 -2.81 5.55 2.21
CA TRP A 323 -2.29 6.72 2.94
C TRP A 323 -0.97 6.35 3.63
N PRO A 324 -0.23 7.36 4.13
CA PRO A 324 0.95 7.10 4.95
C PRO A 324 0.62 6.26 6.16
N VAL A 325 1.38 5.19 6.37
CA VAL A 325 1.16 4.21 7.45
C VAL A 325 2.25 4.32 8.51
N ASP A 326 1.90 4.02 9.75
CA ASP A 326 2.88 3.79 10.79
C ASP A 326 3.65 2.50 10.51
N SER A 327 4.98 2.56 10.54
CA SER A 327 5.85 1.46 10.17
C SER A 327 5.68 0.22 11.05
N ALA A 328 5.50 0.41 12.37
CA ALA A 328 5.35 -0.70 13.30
C ALA A 328 4.00 -1.40 13.12
N ALA A 329 2.92 -0.61 12.95
CA ALA A 329 1.59 -1.14 12.67
C ALA A 329 1.54 -1.88 11.32
N SER A 330 2.17 -1.32 10.28
CA SER A 330 2.28 -1.95 8.97
C SER A 330 2.98 -3.31 9.06
N ARG A 331 4.14 -3.38 9.71
CA ARG A 331 4.90 -4.61 9.92
C ARG A 331 4.05 -5.71 10.57
N ILE A 332 3.32 -5.38 11.66
CA ILE A 332 2.46 -6.33 12.37
C ILE A 332 1.33 -6.82 11.45
N LEU A 333 0.64 -5.89 10.79
CA LEU A 333 -0.49 -6.19 9.91
C LEU A 333 -0.05 -7.07 8.74
N MET A 334 1.02 -6.71 8.06
CA MET A 334 1.53 -7.43 6.89
C MET A 334 2.05 -8.82 7.25
N THR A 335 2.75 -8.94 8.38
CA THR A 335 3.21 -10.24 8.86
C THR A 335 2.04 -11.17 9.20
N ASP A 336 0.99 -10.66 9.86
CA ASP A 336 -0.21 -11.45 10.20
C ASP A 336 -1.01 -11.83 8.93
N LEU A 337 -1.12 -10.91 7.96
CA LEU A 337 -1.76 -11.17 6.67
C LEU A 337 -1.11 -12.37 5.97
N PHE A 338 0.21 -12.37 5.81
CA PHE A 338 0.90 -13.49 5.16
C PHE A 338 0.85 -14.78 5.96
N LYS A 339 0.83 -14.73 7.29
CA LYS A 339 0.57 -15.92 8.13
C LYS A 339 -0.81 -16.52 7.86
N ARG A 340 -1.83 -15.69 7.80
CA ARG A 340 -3.21 -16.13 7.53
C ARG A 340 -3.38 -16.66 6.12
N GLN A 341 -2.75 -16.01 5.14
CA GLN A 341 -2.84 -16.43 3.75
C GLN A 341 -2.27 -17.83 3.49
N GLN A 342 -1.34 -18.30 4.32
CA GLN A 342 -0.86 -19.68 4.26
C GLN A 342 -1.90 -20.70 4.73
N SER A 343 -2.96 -20.26 5.40
CA SER A 343 -4.07 -21.13 5.80
C SER A 343 -4.88 -21.52 4.58
N LYS A 344 -5.18 -22.82 4.45
CA LYS A 344 -5.94 -23.35 3.32
C LYS A 344 -7.37 -22.77 3.30
N GLY A 345 -7.83 -22.36 2.13
CA GLY A 345 -9.22 -21.98 1.88
C GLY A 345 -9.53 -20.48 2.00
N MET A 346 -8.58 -19.64 2.41
CA MET A 346 -8.76 -18.19 2.38
C MET A 346 -8.49 -17.62 0.99
N SER A 347 -9.36 -16.74 0.52
CA SER A 347 -9.11 -15.95 -0.68
C SER A 347 -8.16 -14.79 -0.37
N LYS A 348 -7.63 -14.15 -1.42
CA LYS A 348 -6.75 -12.96 -1.26
C LYS A 348 -7.45 -11.76 -0.65
N ALA A 349 -8.76 -11.69 -0.70
CA ALA A 349 -9.56 -10.59 -0.19
C ALA A 349 -9.99 -10.80 1.28
N GLU A 350 -10.05 -12.03 1.74
CA GLU A 350 -10.27 -12.41 3.15
C GLU A 350 -9.00 -12.21 3.98
#